data_8210c22ded586971892ef0f5984f6101
#
_entry.id   8210c22ded586971892ef0f5984f6101
#
_cell.length_a   1.000
_cell.length_b   1.000
_cell.length_c   1.000
_cell.angle_alpha   90.00
_cell.angle_beta   90.00
_cell.angle_gamma   90.00
#
_symmetry.space_group_name_H-M   'P 1'
#
loop_
_entity.id
_entity.type
_entity.pdbx_description
1 polymer ?
#
loop_
_entity_poly.entity_id
_entity_poly.type
_entity_poly.pdbx_seq_one_letter_code
_entity_poly.pdbx_strand_id
1 'polypeptide(L)'
;MKLSNYAKKLGIHYNTAYRMFRRGQIAGYQLPTGTVIIEEPVDKAGVHARPGHLVAVYARVSLSENQKNLDTQAERLITWCNAQGWSVSTVVKECGSGINDQRPKFLALLANREIGRIVVEHKDRASRFGVAYIQTLLALQDRELVIVNTADTTQDDLMGDFVAIITSFCARLYGRRRAKRKTELVLAALQQNGPAYEQETGKSD
;
A
#
# COMPACT_ATOMS: atom_id res chain seq x y z
N MET A 1 27.15 12.68 -16.50
CA MET A 1 27.34 12.46 -17.96
C MET A 1 28.38 13.41 -18.55
N LYS A 2 28.86 13.20 -19.81
CA LYS A 2 29.76 14.18 -20.46
C LYS A 2 29.03 15.50 -20.74
N LEU A 3 29.72 16.64 -20.62
CA LEU A 3 29.14 17.98 -20.89
C LEU A 3 28.54 18.10 -22.29
N SER A 4 29.14 17.44 -23.29
CA SER A 4 28.60 17.42 -24.67
C SER A 4 27.22 16.76 -24.76
N ASN A 5 27.00 15.69 -24.01
CA ASN A 5 25.70 15.02 -23.95
C ASN A 5 24.68 15.85 -23.17
N TYR A 6 25.12 16.50 -22.10
CA TYR A 6 24.30 17.44 -21.33
C TYR A 6 23.84 18.61 -22.17
N ALA A 7 24.73 19.22 -22.94
CA ALA A 7 24.39 20.30 -23.88
C ALA A 7 23.33 19.88 -24.91
N LYS A 8 23.49 18.68 -25.50
CA LYS A 8 22.51 18.10 -26.44
C LYS A 8 21.15 17.86 -25.76
N LYS A 9 21.15 17.33 -24.55
CA LYS A 9 19.92 17.07 -23.78
C LYS A 9 19.11 18.36 -23.50
N LEU A 10 19.82 19.45 -23.24
CA LEU A 10 19.19 20.77 -23.00
C LEU A 10 18.93 21.58 -24.28
N GLY A 11 19.35 21.09 -25.46
CA GLY A 11 19.20 21.83 -26.72
C GLY A 11 20.07 23.09 -26.79
N ILE A 12 21.18 23.18 -26.04
CA ILE A 12 22.07 24.33 -25.99
C ILE A 12 23.43 24.01 -26.62
N HIS A 13 24.12 25.07 -27.08
CA HIS A 13 25.46 24.90 -27.63
C HIS A 13 26.47 24.53 -26.53
N TYR A 14 27.47 23.67 -26.88
CA TYR A 14 28.52 23.19 -25.97
C TYR A 14 29.18 24.34 -25.19
N ASN A 15 29.57 25.44 -25.87
CA ASN A 15 30.21 26.59 -25.24
C ASN A 15 29.31 27.28 -24.19
N THR A 16 28.00 27.22 -24.37
CA THR A 16 27.06 27.74 -23.40
C THR A 16 27.05 26.86 -22.14
N ALA A 17 26.95 25.55 -22.31
CA ALA A 17 27.05 24.59 -21.21
C ALA A 17 28.38 24.69 -20.47
N TYR A 18 29.49 24.88 -21.19
CA TYR A 18 30.83 25.04 -20.59
C TYR A 18 30.94 26.32 -19.76
N ARG A 19 30.38 27.46 -20.22
CA ARG A 19 30.33 28.70 -19.45
C ARG A 19 29.48 28.55 -18.18
N MET A 20 28.37 27.83 -18.26
CA MET A 20 27.52 27.53 -17.09
C MET A 20 28.27 26.69 -16.04
N PHE A 21 29.02 25.67 -16.50
CA PHE A 21 29.90 24.87 -15.64
C PHE A 21 30.98 25.73 -14.97
N ARG A 22 31.68 26.58 -15.73
CA ARG A 22 32.73 27.47 -15.20
C ARG A 22 32.21 28.50 -14.21
N ARG A 23 30.95 28.87 -14.31
CA ARG A 23 30.26 29.80 -13.36
C ARG A 23 29.65 29.06 -12.18
N GLY A 24 29.83 27.76 -12.05
CA GLY A 24 29.24 26.96 -10.95
C GLY A 24 27.73 26.78 -11.04
N GLN A 25 27.11 27.12 -12.17
CA GLN A 25 25.66 26.94 -12.37
C GLN A 25 25.28 25.48 -12.66
N ILE A 26 26.28 24.67 -13.03
CA ILE A 26 26.12 23.24 -13.28
C ILE A 26 27.20 22.53 -12.46
N ALA A 27 26.78 21.60 -11.62
CA ALA A 27 27.69 20.79 -10.81
C ALA A 27 28.42 19.75 -11.69
N GLY A 28 29.72 19.60 -11.45
CA GLY A 28 30.55 18.65 -12.22
C GLY A 28 32.02 18.84 -11.93
N TYR A 29 32.84 18.01 -12.55
CA TYR A 29 34.32 18.08 -12.43
C TYR A 29 34.98 17.86 -13.79
N GLN A 30 36.23 18.36 -13.89
CA GLN A 30 37.03 18.18 -15.08
C GLN A 30 38.06 17.11 -14.85
N LEU A 31 38.10 16.12 -15.73
CA LEU A 31 39.12 15.09 -15.72
C LEU A 31 40.50 15.65 -16.16
N PRO A 32 41.60 15.01 -15.79
CA PRO A 32 42.93 15.42 -16.27
C PRO A 32 43.07 15.45 -17.80
N THR A 33 42.24 14.70 -18.50
CA THR A 33 42.12 14.68 -19.97
C THR A 33 41.41 15.91 -20.56
N GLY A 34 40.99 16.86 -19.71
CA GLY A 34 40.21 18.03 -20.13
C GLY A 34 38.70 17.81 -20.31
N THR A 35 38.24 16.56 -20.23
CA THR A 35 36.81 16.24 -20.39
C THR A 35 36.04 16.67 -19.14
N VAL A 36 34.99 17.47 -19.34
CA VAL A 36 34.08 17.86 -18.26
C VAL A 36 32.98 16.80 -18.09
N ILE A 37 32.85 16.29 -16.88
CA ILE A 37 31.78 15.39 -16.46
C ILE A 37 30.81 16.23 -15.62
N ILE A 38 29.58 16.29 -16.09
CA ILE A 38 28.48 16.90 -15.32
C ILE A 38 27.94 15.85 -14.38
N GLU A 39 27.97 16.16 -13.11
CA GLU A 39 27.15 15.51 -12.11
C GLU A 39 25.73 16.06 -12.36
N GLU A 40 24.95 15.30 -13.16
CA GLU A 40 23.52 15.56 -13.10
C GLU A 40 23.15 15.49 -11.63
N PRO A 41 22.40 16.46 -11.09
CA PRO A 41 21.72 16.18 -9.86
C PRO A 41 20.96 14.90 -10.21
N VAL A 42 21.42 13.78 -9.68
CA VAL A 42 20.61 12.58 -9.64
C VAL A 42 19.33 13.13 -9.06
N ASP A 43 18.27 13.14 -9.88
CA ASP A 43 16.96 13.48 -9.36
C ASP A 43 16.85 12.67 -8.09
N LYS A 44 16.97 13.34 -6.94
CA LYS A 44 16.90 12.73 -5.62
C LYS A 44 15.49 12.16 -5.36
N ALA A 45 14.72 11.99 -6.41
CA ALA A 45 13.53 11.15 -6.45
C ALA A 45 13.87 9.65 -6.25
N GLY A 46 15.14 9.27 -6.22
CA GLY A 46 15.60 7.90 -6.00
C GLY A 46 16.58 7.70 -4.85
N VAL A 47 17.09 8.76 -4.22
CA VAL A 47 18.04 8.63 -3.11
C VAL A 47 17.48 9.36 -1.90
N HIS A 48 16.85 8.60 -1.02
CA HIS A 48 16.62 8.90 0.40
C HIS A 48 16.17 10.35 0.69
N ALA A 49 14.97 10.72 0.19
CA ALA A 49 14.17 11.63 0.99
C ALA A 49 14.18 11.03 2.41
N ARG A 50 14.60 11.81 3.41
CA ARG A 50 14.50 11.38 4.81
C ARG A 50 13.14 10.73 4.98
N PRO A 51 13.06 9.52 5.61
CA PRO A 51 11.78 8.84 5.74
C PRO A 51 10.79 9.85 6.27
N GLY A 52 9.62 9.91 5.67
CA GLY A 52 8.55 10.78 6.12
C GLY A 52 8.33 10.50 7.60
N HIS A 53 8.31 11.53 8.42
CA HIS A 53 8.08 11.41 9.86
C HIS A 53 6.58 11.44 10.20
N LEU A 54 5.73 11.60 9.19
CA LEU A 54 4.29 11.66 9.37
C LEU A 54 3.71 10.26 9.60
N VAL A 55 2.74 10.18 10.50
CA VAL A 55 2.01 8.95 10.82
C VAL A 55 0.61 9.04 10.23
N ALA A 56 0.24 8.05 9.44
CA ALA A 56 -1.11 7.90 8.91
C ALA A 56 -1.79 6.66 9.50
N VAL A 57 -3.05 6.81 9.86
CA VAL A 57 -3.94 5.72 10.24
C VAL A 57 -4.78 5.35 9.03
N TYR A 58 -4.85 4.04 8.75
CA TYR A 58 -5.70 3.50 7.71
C TYR A 58 -6.70 2.49 8.27
N ALA A 59 -7.99 2.83 8.16
CA ALA A 59 -9.10 1.98 8.55
C ALA A 59 -9.87 1.50 7.31
N ARG A 60 -10.27 0.22 7.30
CA ARG A 60 -10.98 -0.39 6.18
C ARG A 60 -12.06 -1.35 6.63
N VAL A 61 -13.21 -1.29 5.95
CA VAL A 61 -14.27 -2.30 6.02
C VAL A 61 -14.61 -2.80 4.62
N SER A 62 -15.09 -4.03 4.51
CA SER A 62 -15.41 -4.66 3.20
C SER A 62 -16.72 -4.14 2.62
N LEU A 63 -17.70 -3.83 3.46
CA LEU A 63 -19.06 -3.40 3.07
C LEU A 63 -19.37 -2.02 3.64
N SER A 64 -20.14 -1.23 2.89
CA SER A 64 -20.59 0.11 3.30
C SER A 64 -21.52 0.10 4.51
N GLU A 65 -22.20 -0.99 4.76
CA GLU A 65 -23.10 -1.17 5.92
C GLU A 65 -22.35 -1.11 7.26
N ASN A 66 -21.04 -1.36 7.24
CA ASN A 66 -20.15 -1.35 8.40
C ASN A 66 -19.47 0.01 8.64
N GLN A 67 -20.05 1.12 8.17
CA GLN A 67 -19.42 2.44 8.27
C GLN A 67 -19.19 2.90 9.71
N LYS A 68 -20.07 2.54 10.64
CA LYS A 68 -19.86 2.79 12.09
C LYS A 68 -18.62 2.08 12.62
N ASN A 69 -18.37 0.85 12.18
CA ASN A 69 -17.18 0.08 12.55
C ASN A 69 -15.89 0.73 12.02
N LEU A 70 -15.99 1.44 10.88
CA LEU A 70 -14.88 2.16 10.27
C LEU A 70 -14.43 3.34 11.15
N ASP A 71 -15.38 4.08 11.70
CA ASP A 71 -15.09 5.21 12.60
C ASP A 71 -14.48 4.72 13.92
N THR A 72 -15.09 3.72 14.54
CA THR A 72 -14.59 3.10 15.77
C THR A 72 -13.18 2.50 15.58
N GLN A 73 -12.92 1.87 14.43
CA GLN A 73 -11.60 1.34 14.09
C GLN A 73 -10.56 2.47 14.01
N ALA A 74 -10.90 3.56 13.33
CA ALA A 74 -10.00 4.71 13.20
C ALA A 74 -9.71 5.35 14.57
N GLU A 75 -10.71 5.50 15.44
CA GLU A 75 -10.55 6.05 16.79
C GLU A 75 -9.64 5.18 17.66
N ARG A 76 -9.81 3.85 17.61
CA ARG A 76 -8.92 2.91 18.33
C ARG A 76 -7.48 3.06 17.88
N LEU A 77 -7.25 3.16 16.58
CA LEU A 77 -5.91 3.33 16.01
C LEU A 77 -5.28 4.66 16.41
N ILE A 78 -6.05 5.77 16.40
CA ILE A 78 -5.58 7.08 16.86
C ILE A 78 -5.19 7.01 18.34
N THR A 79 -6.04 6.42 19.18
CA THR A 79 -5.77 6.24 20.61
C THR A 79 -4.50 5.42 20.83
N TRP A 80 -4.33 4.35 20.09
CA TRP A 80 -3.13 3.52 20.14
C TRP A 80 -1.87 4.30 19.71
N CYS A 81 -1.92 5.04 18.61
CA CYS A 81 -0.81 5.89 18.17
C CYS A 81 -0.41 6.92 19.22
N ASN A 82 -1.40 7.60 19.82
CA ASN A 82 -1.15 8.57 20.88
C ASN A 82 -0.47 7.92 22.12
N ALA A 83 -0.88 6.70 22.48
CA ALA A 83 -0.24 5.93 23.55
C ALA A 83 1.23 5.57 23.22
N GLN A 84 1.59 5.44 21.94
CA GLN A 84 2.98 5.25 21.50
C GLN A 84 3.76 6.58 21.40
N GLY A 85 3.14 7.71 21.71
CA GLY A 85 3.73 9.04 21.56
C GLY A 85 3.78 9.53 20.10
N TRP A 86 3.00 8.95 19.20
CA TRP A 86 2.95 9.32 17.78
C TRP A 86 1.78 10.24 17.49
N SER A 87 2.07 11.40 16.92
CA SER A 87 1.04 12.32 16.44
C SER A 87 0.54 11.87 15.07
N VAL A 88 -0.75 11.57 14.97
CA VAL A 88 -1.40 11.16 13.71
C VAL A 88 -1.63 12.40 12.83
N SER A 89 -1.02 12.44 11.66
CA SER A 89 -1.16 13.52 10.69
C SER A 89 -2.33 13.32 9.74
N THR A 90 -2.67 12.07 9.45
CA THR A 90 -3.68 11.73 8.44
C THR A 90 -4.48 10.51 8.87
N VAL A 91 -5.81 10.60 8.76
CA VAL A 91 -6.72 9.48 8.99
C VAL A 91 -7.44 9.16 7.70
N VAL A 92 -7.21 7.95 7.18
CA VAL A 92 -7.82 7.47 5.94
C VAL A 92 -8.81 6.36 6.24
N LYS A 93 -10.03 6.56 5.81
CA LYS A 93 -11.14 5.62 5.92
C LYS A 93 -11.57 5.18 4.53
N GLU A 94 -11.60 3.86 4.29
CA GLU A 94 -11.92 3.32 2.98
C GLU A 94 -12.87 2.13 3.09
N CYS A 95 -13.92 2.14 2.26
CA CYS A 95 -14.81 1.00 2.09
C CYS A 95 -14.41 0.24 0.82
N GLY A 96 -14.06 -1.02 0.96
CA GLY A 96 -13.64 -1.85 -0.16
C GLY A 96 -13.08 -3.19 0.32
N SER A 97 -13.13 -4.19 -0.56
CA SER A 97 -12.60 -5.52 -0.24
C SER A 97 -11.07 -5.50 -0.04
N GLY A 98 -10.59 -6.32 0.89
CA GLY A 98 -9.16 -6.53 1.13
C GLY A 98 -8.42 -7.20 -0.03
N ILE A 99 -9.16 -7.81 -0.96
CA ILE A 99 -8.63 -8.44 -2.17
C ILE A 99 -8.42 -7.41 -3.29
N ASN A 100 -9.16 -6.29 -3.24
CA ASN A 100 -9.03 -5.25 -4.24
C ASN A 100 -7.69 -4.52 -4.08
N ASP A 101 -6.82 -4.65 -5.06
CA ASP A 101 -5.51 -4.01 -5.12
C ASP A 101 -5.58 -2.56 -5.65
N GLN A 102 -6.73 -2.15 -6.21
CA GLN A 102 -6.95 -0.82 -6.78
C GLN A 102 -7.73 0.11 -5.85
N ARG A 103 -7.41 0.08 -4.57
CA ARG A 103 -8.02 0.96 -3.55
C ARG A 103 -7.35 2.34 -3.59
N PRO A 104 -8.04 3.38 -4.08
CA PRO A 104 -7.40 4.65 -4.40
C PRO A 104 -6.83 5.36 -3.18
N LYS A 105 -7.51 5.28 -2.03
CA LYS A 105 -7.05 5.95 -0.81
C LYS A 105 -5.83 5.25 -0.22
N PHE A 106 -5.80 3.93 -0.22
CA PHE A 106 -4.64 3.17 0.24
C PHE A 106 -3.44 3.36 -0.69
N LEU A 107 -3.64 3.33 -2.01
CA LEU A 107 -2.60 3.59 -2.99
C LEU A 107 -2.02 5.00 -2.83
N ALA A 108 -2.86 6.00 -2.54
CA ALA A 108 -2.41 7.37 -2.26
C ALA A 108 -1.51 7.43 -1.01
N LEU A 109 -1.83 6.68 0.06
CA LEU A 109 -0.97 6.57 1.25
C LEU A 109 0.38 5.92 0.92
N LEU A 110 0.38 4.85 0.13
CA LEU A 110 1.60 4.17 -0.29
C LEU A 110 2.48 5.09 -1.16
N ALA A 111 1.88 5.89 -2.02
CA ALA A 111 2.58 6.81 -2.90
C ALA A 111 3.12 8.06 -2.18
N ASN A 112 2.51 8.47 -1.06
CA ASN A 112 2.94 9.65 -0.31
C ASN A 112 4.18 9.37 0.53
N ARG A 113 5.34 9.86 0.08
CA ARG A 113 6.63 9.66 0.74
C ARG A 113 6.81 10.44 2.04
N GLU A 114 5.97 11.41 2.34
CA GLU A 114 6.01 12.15 3.61
C GLU A 114 5.50 11.29 4.77
N ILE A 115 4.70 10.25 4.47
CA ILE A 115 4.18 9.31 5.45
C ILE A 115 5.23 8.24 5.70
N GLY A 116 5.87 8.27 6.86
CA GLY A 116 6.85 7.26 7.29
C GLY A 116 6.20 6.03 7.89
N ARG A 117 5.04 6.20 8.56
CA ARG A 117 4.32 5.10 9.19
C ARG A 117 2.88 5.04 8.72
N ILE A 118 2.46 3.86 8.27
CA ILE A 118 1.06 3.56 7.99
C ILE A 118 0.61 2.55 9.05
N VAL A 119 -0.36 2.94 9.88
CA VAL A 119 -0.84 2.15 11.00
C VAL A 119 -2.18 1.53 10.65
N VAL A 120 -2.28 0.21 10.78
CA VAL A 120 -3.50 -0.58 10.52
C VAL A 120 -3.82 -1.48 11.71
N GLU A 121 -5.09 -1.80 11.91
CA GLU A 121 -5.52 -2.64 13.02
C GLU A 121 -5.02 -4.08 12.85
N HIS A 122 -5.24 -4.67 11.67
CA HIS A 122 -4.83 -6.03 11.31
C HIS A 122 -4.16 -6.03 9.94
N LYS A 123 -3.35 -7.04 9.66
CA LYS A 123 -2.67 -7.22 8.37
C LYS A 123 -3.61 -7.17 7.17
N ASP A 124 -4.80 -7.77 7.30
CA ASP A 124 -5.84 -7.84 6.26
C ASP A 124 -6.58 -6.52 6.03
N ARG A 125 -6.44 -5.53 6.93
CA ARG A 125 -6.90 -4.16 6.65
C ARG A 125 -6.04 -3.51 5.59
N ALA A 126 -4.74 -3.77 5.60
CA ALA A 126 -3.82 -3.33 4.54
C ALA A 126 -4.09 -4.10 3.24
N SER A 127 -4.05 -5.43 3.27
CA SER A 127 -4.36 -6.29 2.13
C SER A 127 -4.66 -7.71 2.60
N ARG A 128 -5.52 -8.43 1.89
CA ARG A 128 -5.75 -9.84 2.17
C ARG A 128 -4.56 -10.71 1.74
N PHE A 129 -3.89 -10.32 0.67
CA PHE A 129 -2.72 -10.99 0.14
C PHE A 129 -1.59 -10.00 -0.09
N GLY A 130 -0.35 -10.47 0.00
CA GLY A 130 0.82 -9.67 -0.36
C GLY A 130 1.22 -8.59 0.64
N VAL A 131 0.79 -8.63 1.90
CA VAL A 131 1.20 -7.67 2.94
C VAL A 131 2.72 -7.65 3.09
N ALA A 132 3.39 -8.81 2.99
CA ALA A 132 4.85 -8.89 3.05
C ALA A 132 5.52 -8.08 1.93
N TYR A 133 4.96 -8.05 0.72
CA TYR A 133 5.47 -7.21 -0.36
C TYR A 133 5.33 -5.72 -0.03
N ILE A 134 4.20 -5.32 0.55
CA ILE A 134 3.97 -3.92 0.97
C ILE A 134 5.00 -3.52 2.03
N GLN A 135 5.20 -4.36 3.05
CA GLN A 135 6.18 -4.13 4.12
C GLN A 135 7.59 -4.02 3.56
N THR A 136 7.99 -4.94 2.67
CA THR A 136 9.32 -4.91 2.04
C THR A 136 9.52 -3.63 1.21
N LEU A 137 8.53 -3.23 0.39
CA LEU A 137 8.63 -2.04 -0.44
C LEU A 137 8.67 -0.75 0.39
N LEU A 138 7.95 -0.70 1.51
CA LEU A 138 8.01 0.42 2.45
C LEU A 138 9.37 0.46 3.16
N ALA A 139 9.87 -0.69 3.63
CA ALA A 139 11.16 -0.79 4.30
C ALA A 139 12.33 -0.34 3.41
N LEU A 140 12.29 -0.64 2.10
CA LEU A 140 13.27 -0.14 1.13
C LEU A 140 13.27 1.40 0.99
N GLN A 141 12.23 2.07 1.50
CA GLN A 141 12.09 3.52 1.52
C GLN A 141 12.25 4.10 2.94
N ASP A 142 12.77 3.33 3.89
CA ASP A 142 12.83 3.67 5.31
C ASP A 142 11.45 4.03 5.91
N ARG A 143 10.40 3.36 5.44
CA ARG A 143 9.00 3.50 5.86
C ARG A 143 8.50 2.18 6.42
N GLU A 144 7.42 2.23 7.19
CA GLU A 144 6.88 1.01 7.80
C GLU A 144 5.35 0.90 7.71
N LEU A 145 4.87 -0.34 7.63
CA LEU A 145 3.47 -0.71 7.87
C LEU A 145 3.38 -1.32 9.27
N VAL A 146 2.76 -0.58 10.19
CA VAL A 146 2.59 -1.01 11.58
C VAL A 146 1.25 -1.72 11.74
N ILE A 147 1.28 -2.94 12.21
CA ILE A 147 0.09 -3.77 12.48
C ILE A 147 -0.09 -3.82 13.99
N VAL A 148 -1.20 -3.24 14.48
CA VAL A 148 -1.46 -3.09 15.92
C VAL A 148 -1.85 -4.41 16.56
N ASN A 149 -2.70 -5.19 15.89
CA ASN A 149 -3.19 -6.46 16.37
C ASN A 149 -2.79 -7.60 15.43
N THR A 150 -2.05 -8.56 15.95
CA THR A 150 -1.60 -9.73 15.19
C THR A 150 -2.57 -10.90 15.25
N ALA A 151 -3.64 -10.81 16.07
CA ALA A 151 -4.68 -11.84 16.15
C ALA A 151 -5.42 -11.99 14.80
N ASP A 152 -5.92 -13.18 14.54
CA ASP A 152 -6.60 -13.48 13.28
C ASP A 152 -7.92 -12.72 13.13
N THR A 153 -8.27 -12.51 11.87
CA THR A 153 -9.42 -11.73 11.38
C THR A 153 -10.75 -12.31 11.82
N THR A 154 -11.75 -11.46 12.00
CA THR A 154 -13.14 -11.91 12.21
C THR A 154 -13.65 -12.72 11.01
N GLN A 155 -14.39 -13.79 11.30
CA GLN A 155 -14.90 -14.76 10.32
C GLN A 155 -15.80 -14.09 9.25
N ASP A 156 -16.51 -13.01 9.60
CA ASP A 156 -17.40 -12.27 8.68
C ASP A 156 -16.64 -11.58 7.52
N ASP A 157 -15.48 -10.97 7.82
CA ASP A 157 -14.66 -10.34 6.77
C ASP A 157 -14.06 -11.37 5.80
N LEU A 158 -13.71 -12.56 6.33
CA LEU A 158 -13.18 -13.66 5.51
C LEU A 158 -14.24 -14.18 4.54
N MET A 159 -15.48 -14.35 5.01
CA MET A 159 -16.59 -14.81 4.19
C MET A 159 -16.92 -13.82 3.07
N GLY A 160 -16.96 -12.52 3.37
CA GLY A 160 -17.18 -11.49 2.35
C GLY A 160 -16.13 -11.49 1.25
N ASP A 161 -14.85 -11.64 1.60
CA ASP A 161 -13.76 -11.73 0.65
C ASP A 161 -13.82 -13.02 -0.17
N PHE A 162 -14.18 -14.15 0.44
CA PHE A 162 -14.38 -15.43 -0.26
C PHE A 162 -15.49 -15.34 -1.31
N VAL A 163 -16.64 -14.76 -0.96
CA VAL A 163 -17.75 -14.51 -1.90
C VAL A 163 -17.28 -13.64 -3.08
N ALA A 164 -16.48 -12.61 -2.84
CA ALA A 164 -15.95 -11.74 -3.88
C ALA A 164 -15.02 -12.50 -4.85
N ILE A 165 -14.15 -13.39 -4.33
CA ILE A 165 -13.26 -14.24 -5.14
C ILE A 165 -14.11 -15.16 -6.03
N ILE A 166 -15.02 -15.93 -5.45
CA ILE A 166 -15.87 -16.89 -6.20
C ILE A 166 -16.69 -16.16 -7.26
N THR A 167 -17.24 -14.98 -6.92
CA THR A 167 -17.99 -14.17 -7.89
C THR A 167 -17.11 -13.74 -9.07
N SER A 168 -15.87 -13.33 -8.81
CA SER A 168 -14.92 -12.95 -9.85
C SER A 168 -14.59 -14.12 -10.78
N PHE A 169 -14.35 -15.33 -10.21
CA PHE A 169 -14.13 -16.54 -11.00
C PHE A 169 -15.34 -16.91 -11.83
N CYS A 170 -16.54 -16.92 -11.22
CA CYS A 170 -17.78 -17.19 -11.93
C CYS A 170 -18.04 -16.18 -13.08
N ALA A 171 -17.69 -14.91 -12.88
CA ALA A 171 -17.82 -13.89 -13.91
C ALA A 171 -16.88 -14.15 -15.12
N ARG A 172 -15.68 -14.64 -14.87
CA ARG A 172 -14.72 -14.99 -15.91
C ARG A 172 -15.12 -16.26 -16.67
N LEU A 173 -15.59 -17.28 -15.95
CA LEU A 173 -15.93 -18.58 -16.56
C LEU A 173 -17.29 -18.57 -17.27
N TYR A 174 -18.29 -17.89 -16.70
CA TYR A 174 -19.69 -17.98 -17.17
C TYR A 174 -20.26 -16.64 -17.64
N GLY A 175 -19.48 -15.55 -17.61
CA GLY A 175 -19.92 -14.20 -17.93
C GLY A 175 -20.70 -13.52 -16.79
N ARG A 176 -20.65 -12.20 -16.77
CA ARG A 176 -21.21 -11.36 -15.68
C ARG A 176 -22.69 -11.62 -15.38
N ARG A 177 -23.51 -11.90 -16.41
CA ARG A 177 -24.96 -12.14 -16.22
C ARG A 177 -25.28 -13.43 -15.46
N ARG A 178 -24.42 -14.45 -15.56
CA ARG A 178 -24.60 -15.76 -14.91
C ARG A 178 -23.77 -15.91 -13.62
N ALA A 179 -22.88 -14.99 -13.36
CA ALA A 179 -21.95 -15.05 -12.22
C ALA A 179 -22.67 -15.17 -10.88
N LYS A 180 -23.65 -14.32 -10.61
CA LYS A 180 -24.39 -14.27 -9.35
C LYS A 180 -25.03 -15.64 -9.02
N ARG A 181 -25.81 -16.18 -9.95
CA ARG A 181 -26.48 -17.48 -9.77
C ARG A 181 -25.49 -18.64 -9.58
N LYS A 182 -24.34 -18.61 -10.28
CA LYS A 182 -23.30 -19.63 -10.13
C LYS A 182 -22.56 -19.51 -8.82
N THR A 183 -22.29 -18.29 -8.36
CA THR A 183 -21.73 -18.05 -7.03
C THR A 183 -22.64 -18.59 -5.94
N GLU A 184 -23.93 -18.31 -5.98
CA GLU A 184 -24.93 -18.82 -5.02
C GLU A 184 -24.93 -20.36 -4.97
N LEU A 185 -24.87 -21.02 -6.13
CA LEU A 185 -24.81 -22.48 -6.20
C LEU A 185 -23.52 -23.05 -5.59
N VAL A 186 -22.38 -22.42 -5.85
CA VAL A 186 -21.08 -22.87 -5.28
C VAL A 186 -21.08 -22.67 -3.77
N LEU A 187 -21.56 -21.55 -3.27
CA LEU A 187 -21.64 -21.27 -1.85
C LEU A 187 -22.58 -22.26 -1.14
N ALA A 188 -23.75 -22.53 -1.71
CA ALA A 188 -24.70 -23.52 -1.17
C ALA A 188 -24.07 -24.94 -1.10
N ALA A 189 -23.34 -25.35 -2.15
CA ALA A 189 -22.65 -26.64 -2.18
C ALA A 189 -21.54 -26.74 -1.12
N LEU A 190 -20.81 -25.67 -0.87
CA LEU A 190 -19.78 -25.62 0.17
C LEU A 190 -20.36 -25.66 1.58
N GLN A 191 -21.49 -25.01 1.81
CA GLN A 191 -22.20 -25.06 3.09
C GLN A 191 -22.76 -26.44 3.41
N GLN A 192 -23.25 -27.18 2.39
CA GLN A 192 -23.77 -28.54 2.54
C GLN A 192 -22.66 -29.57 2.78
N ASN A 193 -21.45 -29.35 2.25
CA ASN A 193 -20.32 -30.26 2.35
C ASN A 193 -19.25 -29.79 3.36
N GLY A 194 -19.55 -28.79 4.17
CA GLY A 194 -18.67 -28.35 5.27
C GLY A 194 -18.49 -29.49 6.27
N PRO A 195 -17.28 -29.65 6.89
CA PRO A 195 -17.08 -30.65 7.92
C PRO A 195 -18.07 -30.41 9.06
N ALA A 196 -18.84 -31.45 9.39
CA ALA A 196 -19.66 -31.46 10.59
C ALA A 196 -18.68 -31.32 11.77
N TYR A 197 -18.61 -30.14 12.38
CA TYR A 197 -17.99 -30.03 13.71
C TYR A 197 -18.91 -30.80 14.65
N GLU A 198 -18.47 -32.00 15.02
CA GLU A 198 -19.06 -32.76 16.11
C GLU A 198 -19.06 -31.86 17.34
N GLN A 199 -20.25 -31.47 17.75
CA GLN A 199 -20.46 -30.91 19.07
C GLN A 199 -20.18 -32.05 20.06
N GLU A 200 -18.96 -32.14 20.55
CA GLU A 200 -18.67 -32.92 21.76
C GLU A 200 -19.44 -32.25 22.92
N THR A 201 -20.68 -32.68 23.06
CA THR A 201 -21.41 -32.51 24.29
C THR A 201 -20.72 -33.34 25.36
N GLY A 202 -19.85 -32.72 26.13
CA GLY A 202 -19.35 -33.28 27.37
C GLY A 202 -20.53 -33.64 28.27
N LYS A 203 -20.87 -34.90 28.34
CA LYS A 203 -21.55 -35.49 29.50
C LYS A 203 -20.46 -35.87 30.50
N SER A 204 -20.36 -35.09 31.54
CA SER A 204 -19.69 -35.49 32.78
C SER A 204 -20.70 -36.34 33.57
N ASP A 205 -20.36 -37.54 33.82
CA ASP A 205 -20.84 -38.29 35.00
C ASP A 205 -19.96 -37.97 36.21
#